data_671240721b6de06296a27f5d01962cd6
#
_entry.id   671240721b6de06296a27f5d01962cd6
#
_cell.length_a   1.000
_cell.length_b   1.000
_cell.length_c   1.000
_cell.angle_alpha   90.00
_cell.angle_beta   90.00
_cell.angle_gamma   90.00
#
_symmetry.space_group_name_H-M   'P 1'
#
loop_
_entity.id
_entity.type
_entity.pdbx_description
1 polymer ?
#
loop_
_entity_poly.entity_id
_entity_poly.type
_entity_poly.pdbx_seq_one_letter_code
_entity_poly.pdbx_strand_id
1 'polypeptide(L)'
;MSQLPPRIHRDRDEVAVIEDRILHLHDEARMRLTLRDGSVVAGTVSVRPTIEAFRDAEGEEGHNALLRLDDLDDPAVPHYVWVGEIVEMERLGTS
;
A
#
# COMPACT_ATOMS: atom_id res chain seq x y z
N MET A 1 6.23 -17.52 3.81
CA MET A 1 6.87 -17.03 2.58
C MET A 1 6.84 -15.52 2.57
N SER A 2 7.98 -14.92 2.38
CA SER A 2 8.06 -13.46 2.32
C SER A 2 7.65 -12.96 0.94
N GLN A 3 6.90 -11.88 0.90
CA GLN A 3 6.56 -11.21 -0.34
C GLN A 3 7.58 -10.13 -0.61
N LEU A 4 8.01 -10.04 -1.86
CA LEU A 4 8.91 -8.97 -2.28
C LEU A 4 8.10 -7.96 -3.09
N PRO A 5 8.35 -6.65 -2.89
CA PRO A 5 7.64 -5.64 -3.66
C PRO A 5 8.06 -5.70 -5.13
N PRO A 6 7.18 -5.30 -6.06
CA PRO A 6 7.52 -5.25 -7.48
C PRO A 6 8.63 -4.24 -7.77
N ARG A 7 8.78 -3.26 -6.90
CA ARG A 7 9.89 -2.32 -6.94
C ARG A 7 10.14 -1.78 -5.54
N ILE A 8 11.38 -1.35 -5.32
CA ILE A 8 11.74 -0.66 -4.10
C ILE A 8 12.11 0.78 -4.47
N HIS A 9 11.79 1.70 -3.59
CA HIS A 9 11.95 3.12 -3.87
C HIS A 9 13.13 3.66 -3.07
N ARG A 10 14.11 4.25 -3.76
CA ARG A 10 15.33 4.78 -3.16
C ARG A 10 15.36 6.29 -3.21
N ASP A 11 14.66 6.88 -4.18
CA ASP A 11 14.60 8.32 -4.33
C ASP A 11 13.82 8.91 -3.15
N ARG A 12 14.37 9.99 -2.57
CA ARG A 12 13.73 10.64 -1.42
C ARG A 12 12.32 11.10 -1.73
N ASP A 13 12.07 11.60 -2.93
CA ASP A 13 10.74 12.08 -3.32
C ASP A 13 9.76 10.92 -3.43
N GLU A 14 10.20 9.78 -3.94
CA GLU A 14 9.36 8.58 -4.04
C GLU A 14 9.03 8.05 -2.65
N VAL A 15 10.01 8.01 -1.76
CA VAL A 15 9.80 7.58 -0.38
C VAL A 15 8.83 8.52 0.33
N ALA A 16 8.96 9.83 0.09
CA ALA A 16 8.08 10.83 0.69
C ALA A 16 6.63 10.62 0.22
N VAL A 17 6.42 10.23 -1.04
CA VAL A 17 5.08 9.93 -1.54
C VAL A 17 4.49 8.71 -0.81
N ILE A 18 5.31 7.68 -0.58
CA ILE A 18 4.86 6.50 0.16
C ILE A 18 4.46 6.88 1.58
N GLU A 19 5.28 7.68 2.26
CA GLU A 19 4.99 8.14 3.61
C GLU A 19 3.69 8.97 3.65
N ASP A 20 3.48 9.83 2.67
CA ASP A 20 2.26 10.64 2.58
C ASP A 20 1.03 9.74 2.37
N ARG A 21 1.14 8.72 1.51
CA ARG A 21 0.05 7.77 1.32
C ARG A 21 -0.31 7.06 2.63
N ILE A 22 0.71 6.64 3.38
CA ILE A 22 0.50 5.97 4.67
C ILE A 22 -0.28 6.87 5.63
N LEU A 23 0.00 8.16 5.65
CA LEU A 23 -0.71 9.09 6.52
C LEU A 23 -2.21 9.16 6.22
N HIS A 24 -2.61 8.87 4.99
CA HIS A 24 -4.01 8.87 4.57
C HIS A 24 -4.68 7.50 4.72
N LEU A 25 -3.92 6.47 5.08
CA LEU A 25 -4.44 5.11 5.24
C LEU A 25 -4.71 4.84 6.73
N HIS A 26 -5.70 5.53 7.27
CA HIS A 26 -6.08 5.36 8.67
C HIS A 26 -6.70 3.99 8.91
N ASP A 27 -6.53 3.46 10.12
CA ASP A 27 -7.17 2.23 10.52
C ASP A 27 -8.68 2.32 10.30
N GLU A 28 -9.26 1.28 9.71
CA GLU A 28 -10.68 1.15 9.43
C GLU A 28 -11.24 2.13 8.39
N ALA A 29 -10.39 2.91 7.73
CA ALA A 29 -10.84 3.73 6.61
C ALA A 29 -11.20 2.85 5.42
N ARG A 30 -12.32 3.16 4.77
CA ARG A 30 -12.72 2.50 3.52
C ARG A 30 -12.13 3.27 2.37
N MET A 31 -11.36 2.58 1.54
CA MET A 31 -10.60 3.22 0.47
C MET A 31 -10.83 2.51 -0.86
N ARG A 32 -10.80 3.30 -1.93
CA ARG A 32 -10.66 2.78 -3.29
C ARG A 32 -9.31 3.24 -3.80
N LEU A 33 -8.49 2.29 -4.22
CA LEU A 33 -7.12 2.57 -4.65
C LEU A 33 -6.97 2.20 -6.12
N THR A 34 -6.39 3.11 -6.89
CA THR A 34 -6.02 2.84 -8.28
C THR A 34 -4.52 2.59 -8.31
N LEU A 35 -4.13 1.49 -8.91
CA LEU A 35 -2.73 1.07 -8.96
C LEU A 35 -2.11 1.44 -10.30
N ARG A 36 -0.78 1.41 -10.35
CA ARG A 36 0.00 1.82 -11.51
C ARG A 36 -0.35 1.03 -12.78
N ASP A 37 -0.75 -0.22 -12.63
CA ASP A 37 -1.15 -1.06 -13.78
C ASP A 37 -2.60 -0.82 -14.23
N GLY A 38 -3.29 0.13 -13.61
CA GLY A 38 -4.68 0.44 -13.92
C GLY A 38 -5.71 -0.34 -13.14
N SER A 39 -5.31 -1.32 -12.35
CA SER A 39 -6.26 -2.07 -11.53
C SER A 39 -6.77 -1.23 -10.38
N VAL A 40 -7.96 -1.59 -9.89
CA VAL A 40 -8.61 -0.89 -8.78
C VAL A 40 -8.90 -1.88 -7.67
N VAL A 41 -8.53 -1.53 -6.45
CA VAL A 41 -8.78 -2.35 -5.27
C VAL A 41 -9.53 -1.50 -4.26
N ALA A 42 -10.62 -2.03 -3.71
CA ALA A 42 -11.38 -1.33 -2.68
C ALA A 42 -11.48 -2.21 -1.44
N GLY A 43 -11.42 -1.60 -0.28
CA GLY A 43 -11.51 -2.33 0.97
C GLY A 43 -11.33 -1.43 2.17
N THR A 44 -11.39 -2.04 3.35
CA THR A 44 -11.19 -1.35 4.62
C THR A 44 -9.76 -1.58 5.09
N VAL A 45 -9.05 -0.53 5.46
CA VAL A 45 -7.69 -0.64 5.98
C VAL A 45 -7.73 -1.43 7.29
N SER A 46 -7.07 -2.59 7.29
CA SER A 46 -7.03 -3.46 8.46
C SER A 46 -6.18 -2.83 9.56
N VAL A 47 -4.99 -2.39 9.17
CA VAL A 47 -4.08 -1.67 10.05
C VAL A 47 -3.21 -0.77 9.17
N ARG A 48 -2.85 0.41 9.69
CA ARG A 48 -2.00 1.33 8.95
C ARG A 48 -0.68 0.64 8.61
N PRO A 49 -0.26 0.66 7.33
CA PRO A 49 0.99 0.00 6.94
C PRO A 49 2.20 0.75 7.49
N THR A 50 3.31 0.03 7.61
CA THR A 50 4.58 0.59 8.07
C THR A 50 5.57 0.52 6.90
N ILE A 51 6.32 1.61 6.70
CA ILE A 51 7.36 1.61 5.68
C ILE A 51 8.49 0.69 6.13
N GLU A 52 9.00 -0.11 5.18
CA GLU A 52 10.05 -1.09 5.47
C GLU A 52 11.14 -1.00 4.41
N ALA A 53 12.34 -1.42 4.79
CA ALA A 53 13.49 -1.47 3.90
C ALA A 53 13.58 -2.84 3.25
N PHE A 54 13.91 -2.85 1.98
CA PHE A 54 14.10 -4.07 1.20
C PHE A 54 15.41 -3.95 0.40
N ARG A 55 15.96 -5.09 -0.01
CA ARG A 55 17.13 -5.12 -0.90
C ARG A 55 16.74 -5.78 -2.21
N ASP A 56 17.24 -5.23 -3.29
CA ASP A 56 17.03 -5.81 -4.61
C ASP A 56 18.10 -6.87 -4.90
N ALA A 57 18.07 -7.43 -6.12
CA ALA A 57 18.99 -8.50 -6.51
C ALA A 57 20.45 -8.04 -6.52
N GLU A 58 20.70 -6.74 -6.68
CA GLU A 58 22.04 -6.16 -6.65
C GLU A 58 22.48 -5.75 -5.24
N GLY A 59 21.64 -5.99 -4.23
CA GLY A 59 21.95 -5.63 -2.86
C GLY A 59 21.68 -4.18 -2.52
N GLU A 60 21.08 -3.42 -3.42
CA GLU A 60 20.71 -2.03 -3.18
C GLU A 60 19.50 -1.95 -2.28
N GLU A 61 19.53 -1.08 -1.28
CA GLU A 61 18.45 -0.90 -0.35
C GLU A 61 17.45 0.15 -0.83
N GLY A 62 16.18 -0.12 -0.63
CA GLY A 62 15.12 0.82 -0.91
C GLY A 62 13.94 0.55 0.01
N HIS A 63 12.84 1.26 -0.20
CA HIS A 63 11.70 1.24 0.71
C HIS A 63 10.39 0.98 0.00
N ASN A 64 9.45 0.37 0.70
CA ASN A 64 8.06 0.24 0.28
C ASN A 64 7.25 -0.12 1.53
N ALA A 65 5.95 -0.32 1.36
CA ALA A 65 5.09 -0.73 2.46
C ALA A 65 3.99 -1.64 1.90
N LEU A 66 3.65 -2.69 2.64
CA LEU A 66 2.57 -3.60 2.25
C LEU A 66 1.32 -3.24 3.04
N LEU A 67 0.25 -2.96 2.31
CA LEU A 67 -1.06 -2.62 2.87
C LEU A 67 -1.98 -3.83 2.78
N ARG A 68 -2.68 -4.12 3.86
CA ARG A 68 -3.75 -5.11 3.85
C ARG A 68 -5.09 -4.39 3.92
N LEU A 69 -5.97 -4.71 2.97
CA LEU A 69 -7.35 -4.24 2.96
C LEU A 69 -8.27 -5.43 3.14
N ASP A 70 -9.28 -5.28 3.99
CA ASP A 70 -10.32 -6.27 4.09
C ASP A 70 -11.40 -5.94 3.06
N ASP A 71 -11.86 -6.94 2.31
CA ASP A 71 -12.84 -6.72 1.26
C ASP A 71 -14.09 -6.04 1.81
N LEU A 72 -14.70 -5.12 1.04
CA LEU A 72 -15.87 -4.37 1.51
C LEU A 72 -17.08 -5.27 1.74
N ASP A 73 -17.25 -6.30 0.93
CA ASP A 73 -18.40 -7.19 1.01
C ASP A 73 -18.15 -8.38 1.94
N ASP A 74 -16.91 -8.87 1.98
CA ASP A 74 -16.52 -10.01 2.79
C ASP A 74 -15.23 -9.69 3.54
N PRO A 75 -15.32 -9.16 4.77
CA PRO A 75 -14.12 -8.75 5.53
C PRO A 75 -13.14 -9.89 5.83
N ALA A 76 -13.55 -11.15 5.64
CA ALA A 76 -12.63 -12.26 5.84
C ALA A 76 -11.66 -12.45 4.67
N VAL A 77 -11.91 -11.77 3.53
CA VAL A 77 -11.06 -11.86 2.35
C VAL A 77 -10.07 -10.71 2.35
N PRO A 78 -8.76 -10.97 2.48
CA PRO A 78 -7.76 -9.90 2.47
C PRO A 78 -7.32 -9.56 1.05
N HIS A 79 -7.01 -8.28 0.85
CA HIS A 79 -6.36 -7.80 -0.37
C HIS A 79 -5.04 -7.15 0.04
N TYR A 80 -3.95 -7.52 -0.62
CA TYR A 80 -2.63 -6.96 -0.33
C TYR A 80 -2.18 -6.06 -1.46
N VAL A 81 -1.75 -4.85 -1.10
CA VAL A 81 -1.36 -3.82 -2.05
C VAL A 81 -0.04 -3.21 -1.60
N TRP A 82 0.90 -3.08 -2.53
CA TRP A 82 2.13 -2.34 -2.26
C TRP A 82 1.84 -0.84 -2.38
N VAL A 83 2.08 -0.10 -1.31
CA VAL A 83 1.77 1.34 -1.26
C VAL A 83 2.48 2.11 -2.38
N GLY A 84 3.69 1.69 -2.73
CA GLY A 84 4.44 2.31 -3.83
C GLY A 84 3.80 2.17 -5.20
N GLU A 85 2.83 1.27 -5.36
CA GLU A 85 2.12 1.10 -6.63
C GLU A 85 0.81 1.88 -6.71
N ILE A 86 0.41 2.57 -5.63
CA ILE A 86 -0.81 3.37 -5.62
C ILE A 86 -0.56 4.68 -6.36
N VAL A 87 -1.43 4.98 -7.33
CA VAL A 87 -1.37 6.25 -8.06
C VAL A 87 -2.51 7.19 -7.68
N GLU A 88 -3.65 6.63 -7.23
CA GLU A 88 -4.78 7.44 -6.77
C GLU A 88 -5.43 6.78 -5.56
N MET A 89 -5.94 7.61 -4.65
CA MET A 89 -6.65 7.15 -3.46
C MET A 89 -7.94 7.93 -3.31
N GLU A 90 -9.04 7.20 -3.07
CA GLU A 90 -10.33 7.82 -2.79
C GLU A 90 -10.86 7.27 -1.48
N ARG A 91 -11.19 8.15 -0.55
CA ARG A 91 -11.78 7.73 0.72
C ARG A 91 -13.27 7.56 0.55
N LEU A 92 -13.78 6.36 0.84
CA LEU A 92 -15.20 6.03 0.71
C LEU A 92 -15.96 6.26 2.01
N GLY A 93 -15.25 6.28 3.13
CA GLY A 93 -15.87 6.45 4.44
C GLY A 93 -15.06 5.77 5.52
N THR A 94 -15.66 5.59 6.67
CA THR A 94 -15.05 4.91 7.82
C THR A 94 -16.04 3.86 8.32
N SER A 95 -15.54 2.68 8.61
CA SER A 95 -16.39 1.62 9.15
C SER A 95 -16.62 1.81 10.65
#